data_d7119bc0ad1bebe97c75d6d702262a16
#
_entry.id   d7119bc0ad1bebe97c75d6d702262a16
#
_cell.length_a   1.000
_cell.length_b   1.000
_cell.length_c   1.000
_cell.angle_alpha   90.00
_cell.angle_beta   90.00
_cell.angle_gamma   90.00
#
_symmetry.space_group_name_H-M   'P 1'
#
loop_
_entity.id
_entity.type
_entity.pdbx_description
1 polymer ?
#
loop_
_entity_poly.entity_id
_entity_poly.type
_entity_poly.pdbx_seq_one_letter_code
_entity_poly.pdbx_strand_id
1 'polypeptide(L)'
;FGCMDDNFVEFLPQATVDTGMCFTEKIFGCTDVEAFNYDSIANTDILVDSCTHTLRLTDLAGNGWAGSYLQVFQGDNFLGIFTLEDGFDTTFTFDLSILEPVGVKFNITQQSDFTAVQCGYSLYSEENVAIEIEGGFVNPIPPFVILYGEPGCGDNCIEKTYGCIDETALNYNDSVNT
;
A
#
# COMPACT_ATOMS: atom_id res chain seq x y z
N PHE A 1 31.85 5.52 -0.29
CA PHE A 1 32.45 5.22 1.03
C PHE A 1 31.35 5.25 2.08
N GLY A 2 31.28 4.24 2.96
CA GLY A 2 30.30 4.15 4.05
C GLY A 2 30.29 2.76 4.70
N CYS A 3 29.37 2.53 5.65
CA CYS A 3 29.09 1.21 6.19
C CYS A 3 28.43 0.36 5.09
N MET A 4 28.93 -0.83 4.84
CA MET A 4 28.40 -1.76 3.84
C MET A 4 27.70 -2.98 4.48
N ASP A 5 27.58 -3.02 5.79
CA ASP A 5 26.88 -4.08 6.54
C ASP A 5 25.45 -3.60 6.86
N ASP A 6 24.46 -4.31 6.35
CA ASP A 6 23.03 -3.98 6.47
C ASP A 6 22.44 -4.29 7.87
N ASN A 7 23.21 -4.93 8.75
CA ASN A 7 22.84 -5.10 10.16
C ASN A 7 23.06 -3.85 11.01
N PHE A 8 23.63 -2.79 10.44
CA PHE A 8 23.93 -1.55 11.16
C PHE A 8 23.08 -0.38 10.69
N VAL A 9 22.76 0.53 11.61
CA VAL A 9 21.96 1.75 11.33
C VAL A 9 22.65 2.65 10.31
N GLU A 10 23.97 2.68 10.31
CA GLU A 10 24.78 3.50 9.40
C GLU A 10 24.93 2.87 7.99
N PHE A 11 24.22 1.78 7.68
CA PHE A 11 24.26 1.14 6.38
C PHE A 11 23.95 2.12 5.23
N LEU A 12 24.80 2.11 4.23
CA LEU A 12 24.67 2.97 3.06
C LEU A 12 24.66 2.12 1.77
N PRO A 13 23.48 1.86 1.17
CA PRO A 13 23.35 0.96 0.01
C PRO A 13 24.20 1.37 -1.20
N GLN A 14 24.48 2.67 -1.37
CA GLN A 14 25.30 3.19 -2.47
C GLN A 14 26.81 3.16 -2.20
N ALA A 15 27.23 2.72 -1.01
CA ALA A 15 28.66 2.62 -0.70
C ALA A 15 29.31 1.53 -1.54
N THR A 16 30.41 1.87 -2.21
CA THR A 16 31.24 0.94 -2.99
C THR A 16 32.57 0.60 -2.31
N VAL A 17 32.85 1.26 -1.20
CA VAL A 17 34.03 1.02 -0.37
C VAL A 17 33.60 1.10 1.10
N ASP A 18 33.84 0.02 1.82
CA ASP A 18 33.58 -0.03 3.26
C ASP A 18 34.65 0.79 3.99
N THR A 19 34.18 1.68 4.87
CA THR A 19 35.05 2.52 5.71
C THR A 19 35.22 1.97 7.12
N GLY A 20 34.55 0.85 7.46
CA GLY A 20 34.51 0.31 8.82
C GLY A 20 33.72 1.20 9.79
N MET A 21 32.88 2.11 9.29
CA MET A 21 32.05 3.01 10.10
C MET A 21 30.68 2.41 10.41
N CYS A 22 30.63 1.16 10.79
CA CYS A 22 29.45 0.46 11.28
C CYS A 22 29.55 0.37 12.80
N PHE A 23 28.79 1.16 13.55
CA PHE A 23 28.93 1.29 15.00
C PHE A 23 27.70 0.90 15.78
N THR A 24 26.51 1.12 15.18
CA THR A 24 25.22 0.94 15.85
C THR A 24 24.49 -0.24 15.24
N GLU A 25 24.51 -1.37 15.93
CA GLU A 25 23.76 -2.55 15.52
C GLU A 25 22.25 -2.25 15.52
N LYS A 26 21.52 -2.71 14.50
CA LYS A 26 20.07 -2.58 14.45
C LYS A 26 19.42 -3.46 15.50
N ILE A 27 18.59 -2.86 16.34
CA ILE A 27 17.69 -3.54 17.26
C ILE A 27 16.27 -3.29 16.76
N PHE A 28 15.67 -4.31 16.20
CA PHE A 28 14.35 -4.21 15.57
C PHE A 28 13.22 -4.25 16.60
N GLY A 29 12.24 -3.37 16.43
CA GLY A 29 11.07 -3.25 17.28
C GLY A 29 10.27 -2.02 16.89
N CYS A 30 9.14 -1.75 17.56
CA CYS A 30 8.42 -0.49 17.35
C CYS A 30 9.15 0.66 18.02
N THR A 31 9.54 1.68 17.26
CA THR A 31 10.23 2.88 17.78
C THR A 31 9.28 4.03 18.11
N ASP A 32 7.99 3.93 17.79
CA ASP A 32 6.98 4.93 18.12
C ASP A 32 6.59 4.87 19.61
N VAL A 33 6.93 5.92 20.36
CA VAL A 33 6.66 6.04 21.80
C VAL A 33 5.15 6.08 22.14
N GLU A 34 4.32 6.43 21.17
CA GLU A 34 2.87 6.47 21.33
C GLU A 34 2.20 5.12 21.01
N ALA A 35 2.93 4.18 20.42
CA ALA A 35 2.40 2.85 20.11
C ALA A 35 2.19 2.00 21.37
N PHE A 36 1.24 1.05 21.27
CA PHE A 36 0.95 0.08 22.35
C PHE A 36 2.14 -0.87 22.61
N ASN A 37 2.82 -1.28 21.54
CA ASN A 37 3.94 -2.21 21.56
C ASN A 37 5.30 -1.50 21.44
N TYR A 38 5.39 -0.24 21.87
CA TYR A 38 6.65 0.50 21.91
C TYR A 38 7.75 -0.29 22.62
N ASP A 39 8.91 -0.38 21.97
CA ASP A 39 10.11 -1.00 22.52
C ASP A 39 11.20 0.06 22.72
N SER A 40 11.49 0.38 23.96
CA SER A 40 12.44 1.44 24.35
C SER A 40 13.90 1.13 24.00
N ILE A 41 14.24 -0.09 23.65
CA ILE A 41 15.58 -0.49 23.22
C ILE A 41 15.70 -0.59 21.69
N ALA A 42 14.59 -0.63 20.97
CA ALA A 42 14.58 -0.65 19.51
C ALA A 42 15.11 0.68 18.95
N ASN A 43 15.87 0.60 17.88
CA ASN A 43 16.38 1.73 17.12
C ASN A 43 16.05 1.64 15.61
N THR A 44 15.32 0.61 15.23
CA THR A 44 14.96 0.34 13.84
C THR A 44 13.58 -0.31 13.81
N ASP A 45 12.63 0.28 13.10
CA ASP A 45 11.31 -0.31 12.93
C ASP A 45 11.39 -1.58 12.09
N ILE A 46 10.56 -2.56 12.45
CA ILE A 46 10.34 -3.74 11.60
C ILE A 46 9.41 -3.29 10.48
N LEU A 47 9.93 -3.12 9.29
CA LEU A 47 9.11 -2.91 8.11
C LEU A 47 8.41 -4.22 7.77
N VAL A 48 7.11 -4.16 7.51
CA VAL A 48 6.36 -5.31 7.03
C VAL A 48 6.71 -5.51 5.56
N ASP A 49 7.26 -6.66 5.21
CA ASP A 49 7.74 -6.95 3.84
C ASP A 49 6.64 -6.84 2.78
N SER A 50 5.40 -7.09 3.16
CA SER A 50 4.22 -6.96 2.31
C SER A 50 2.97 -6.70 3.16
N CYS A 51 2.00 -6.03 2.60
CA CYS A 51 0.69 -5.83 3.23
C CYS A 51 -0.44 -5.94 2.20
N THR A 52 -1.65 -6.19 2.68
CA THR A 52 -2.83 -6.30 1.85
C THR A 52 -3.28 -4.93 1.35
N HIS A 53 -3.51 -4.86 0.05
CA HIS A 53 -4.04 -3.68 -0.62
C HIS A 53 -5.41 -3.97 -1.20
N THR A 54 -6.27 -2.96 -1.20
CA THR A 54 -7.60 -3.02 -1.82
C THR A 54 -7.63 -2.14 -3.06
N LEU A 55 -7.84 -2.77 -4.21
CA LEU A 55 -8.15 -2.09 -5.46
C LEU A 55 -9.67 -1.94 -5.58
N ARG A 56 -10.17 -0.72 -5.59
CA ARG A 56 -11.56 -0.41 -5.87
C ARG A 56 -11.71 0.08 -7.30
N LEU A 57 -12.62 -0.51 -8.05
CA LEU A 57 -13.05 -0.05 -9.36
C LEU A 57 -14.45 0.56 -9.23
N THR A 58 -14.70 1.66 -9.93
CA THR A 58 -15.98 2.37 -9.91
C THR A 58 -16.47 2.69 -11.31
N ASP A 59 -17.79 2.74 -11.46
CA ASP A 59 -18.49 3.18 -12.69
C ASP A 59 -19.65 4.12 -12.33
N LEU A 60 -19.68 5.31 -12.92
CA LEU A 60 -20.74 6.30 -12.63
C LEU A 60 -22.11 5.92 -13.17
N ALA A 61 -22.16 5.18 -14.27
CA ALA A 61 -23.43 4.78 -14.90
C ALA A 61 -24.00 3.49 -14.33
N GLY A 62 -23.20 2.69 -13.64
CA GLY A 62 -23.59 1.42 -13.07
C GLY A 62 -23.81 0.30 -14.08
N ASN A 63 -23.22 0.43 -15.27
CA ASN A 63 -23.29 -0.58 -16.33
C ASN A 63 -21.94 -1.23 -16.62
N GLY A 64 -20.98 -1.02 -15.73
CA GLY A 64 -19.64 -1.56 -15.81
C GLY A 64 -18.76 -0.91 -16.87
N TRP A 65 -17.56 -1.43 -17.03
CA TRP A 65 -16.51 -0.83 -17.86
C TRP A 65 -16.54 -1.24 -19.33
N ALA A 66 -17.61 -1.90 -19.79
CA ALA A 66 -17.82 -2.30 -21.19
C ALA A 66 -16.63 -3.04 -21.83
N GLY A 67 -15.97 -3.90 -21.04
CA GLY A 67 -14.80 -4.67 -21.45
C GLY A 67 -13.47 -3.93 -21.35
N SER A 68 -13.45 -2.68 -20.90
CA SER A 68 -12.23 -2.00 -20.50
C SER A 68 -11.67 -2.61 -19.21
N TYR A 69 -10.37 -2.55 -19.00
CA TYR A 69 -9.74 -3.21 -17.87
C TYR A 69 -8.47 -2.50 -17.39
N LEU A 70 -8.13 -2.76 -16.13
CA LEU A 70 -6.90 -2.33 -15.50
C LEU A 70 -5.93 -3.50 -15.40
N GLN A 71 -4.69 -3.28 -15.78
CA GLN A 71 -3.59 -4.19 -15.50
C GLN A 71 -2.80 -3.64 -14.32
N VAL A 72 -2.48 -4.49 -13.34
CA VAL A 72 -1.69 -4.14 -12.18
C VAL A 72 -0.37 -4.89 -12.22
N PHE A 73 0.70 -4.17 -11.90
CA PHE A 73 2.07 -4.67 -11.86
C PHE A 73 2.74 -4.26 -10.56
N GLN A 74 3.71 -5.04 -10.12
CA GLN A 74 4.66 -4.63 -9.09
C GLN A 74 6.08 -4.86 -9.62
N GLY A 75 6.83 -3.79 -9.84
CA GLY A 75 8.05 -3.86 -10.63
C GLY A 75 7.78 -4.50 -11.99
N ASP A 76 8.51 -5.54 -12.34
CA ASP A 76 8.31 -6.32 -13.56
C ASP A 76 7.26 -7.46 -13.41
N ASN A 77 6.70 -7.65 -12.21
CA ASN A 77 5.76 -8.73 -11.92
C ASN A 77 4.33 -8.33 -12.28
N PHE A 78 3.70 -9.09 -13.18
CA PHE A 78 2.29 -8.91 -13.53
C PHE A 78 1.37 -9.55 -12.49
N LEU A 79 0.56 -8.75 -11.80
CA LEU A 79 -0.33 -9.22 -10.74
C LEU A 79 -1.70 -9.66 -11.25
N GLY A 80 -2.23 -8.99 -12.28
CA GLY A 80 -3.51 -9.39 -12.83
C GLY A 80 -4.19 -8.36 -13.74
N ILE A 81 -5.35 -8.78 -14.24
CA ILE A 81 -6.30 -7.96 -15.01
C ILE A 81 -7.56 -7.81 -14.18
N PHE A 82 -8.02 -6.59 -14.01
CA PHE A 82 -9.18 -6.25 -13.21
C PHE A 82 -10.17 -5.44 -14.05
N THR A 83 -11.45 -5.78 -13.97
CA THR A 83 -12.53 -5.07 -14.66
C THR A 83 -13.77 -5.03 -13.78
N LEU A 84 -14.65 -4.08 -14.07
CA LEU A 84 -16.00 -4.02 -13.52
C LEU A 84 -16.96 -4.42 -14.64
N GLU A 85 -17.56 -5.61 -14.54
CA GLU A 85 -18.44 -6.16 -15.57
C GLU A 85 -19.82 -5.51 -15.53
N ASP A 86 -20.34 -5.24 -14.33
CA ASP A 86 -21.67 -4.65 -14.09
C ASP A 86 -21.69 -3.97 -12.71
N GLY A 87 -22.59 -3.01 -12.51
CA GLY A 87 -22.76 -2.29 -11.26
C GLY A 87 -21.89 -1.05 -11.13
N PHE A 88 -21.99 -0.40 -9.96
CA PHE A 88 -21.34 0.89 -9.67
C PHE A 88 -19.93 0.76 -9.11
N ASP A 89 -19.62 -0.33 -8.42
CA ASP A 89 -18.28 -0.59 -7.88
C ASP A 89 -18.02 -2.08 -7.61
N THR A 90 -16.75 -2.40 -7.52
CA THR A 90 -16.24 -3.70 -7.03
C THR A 90 -14.87 -3.52 -6.40
N THR A 91 -14.46 -4.48 -5.57
CA THR A 91 -13.16 -4.46 -4.90
C THR A 91 -12.40 -5.76 -5.08
N PHE A 92 -11.09 -5.65 -5.18
CA PHE A 92 -10.15 -6.78 -5.22
C PHE A 92 -9.06 -6.55 -4.17
N THR A 93 -8.60 -7.62 -3.53
CA THR A 93 -7.53 -7.56 -2.55
C THR A 93 -6.35 -8.39 -3.00
N PHE A 94 -5.14 -7.91 -2.77
CA PHE A 94 -3.89 -8.60 -3.04
C PHE A 94 -2.76 -8.04 -2.19
N ASP A 95 -1.74 -8.84 -1.92
CA ASP A 95 -0.59 -8.41 -1.15
C ASP A 95 0.45 -7.75 -2.06
N LEU A 96 0.98 -6.61 -1.62
CA LEU A 96 2.05 -5.88 -2.28
C LEU A 96 3.28 -5.82 -1.38
N SER A 97 4.45 -6.08 -1.97
CA SER A 97 5.72 -5.88 -1.29
C SER A 97 6.07 -4.40 -1.20
N ILE A 98 6.71 -3.96 -0.11
CA ILE A 98 7.20 -2.58 0.03
C ILE A 98 8.44 -2.30 -0.83
N LEU A 99 9.08 -3.33 -1.37
CA LEU A 99 10.39 -3.21 -2.03
C LEU A 99 10.31 -2.67 -3.46
N GLU A 100 9.13 -2.73 -4.08
CA GLU A 100 8.97 -2.34 -5.47
C GLU A 100 7.71 -1.49 -5.70
N PRO A 101 7.79 -0.46 -6.54
CA PRO A 101 6.65 0.39 -6.83
C PRO A 101 5.54 -0.38 -7.55
N VAL A 102 4.29 0.00 -7.27
CA VAL A 102 3.11 -0.53 -7.95
C VAL A 102 2.81 0.30 -9.19
N GLY A 103 2.58 -0.36 -10.31
CA GLY A 103 2.16 0.25 -11.55
C GLY A 103 0.77 -0.21 -11.97
N VAL A 104 -0.04 0.72 -12.45
CA VAL A 104 -1.35 0.42 -13.06
C VAL A 104 -1.40 0.91 -14.50
N LYS A 105 -1.98 0.10 -15.38
CA LYS A 105 -2.20 0.42 -16.78
C LYS A 105 -3.65 0.20 -17.15
N PHE A 106 -4.34 1.28 -17.48
CA PHE A 106 -5.71 1.23 -17.93
C PHE A 106 -5.79 0.95 -19.44
N ASN A 107 -6.57 -0.04 -19.83
CA ASN A 107 -6.79 -0.44 -21.22
C ASN A 107 -8.26 -0.21 -21.61
N ILE A 108 -8.47 0.67 -22.56
CA ILE A 108 -9.80 1.00 -23.08
C ILE A 108 -10.07 0.14 -24.32
N THR A 109 -11.11 -0.70 -24.28
CA THR A 109 -11.47 -1.57 -25.42
C THR A 109 -12.52 -0.95 -26.34
N GLN A 110 -13.31 -0.01 -25.83
CA GLN A 110 -14.29 0.71 -26.65
C GLN A 110 -14.08 2.22 -26.53
N GLN A 111 -13.71 2.83 -27.63
CA GLN A 111 -13.59 4.29 -27.78
C GLN A 111 -14.98 4.95 -28.02
N SER A 112 -15.96 4.71 -27.15
CA SER A 112 -17.05 5.66 -27.06
C SER A 112 -16.70 6.69 -26.01
N ASP A 113 -16.76 7.96 -26.34
CA ASP A 113 -16.39 9.09 -25.48
C ASP A 113 -17.08 9.08 -24.09
N PHE A 114 -18.06 8.23 -23.90
CA PHE A 114 -18.84 8.09 -22.67
C PHE A 114 -18.30 7.05 -21.69
N THR A 115 -17.70 5.94 -22.13
CA THR A 115 -17.27 4.86 -21.24
C THR A 115 -15.99 5.21 -20.47
N ALA A 116 -15.05 5.88 -21.10
CA ALA A 116 -13.79 6.25 -20.44
C ALA A 116 -13.92 7.32 -19.33
N VAL A 117 -14.97 8.17 -19.44
CA VAL A 117 -15.28 9.22 -18.44
C VAL A 117 -16.04 8.68 -17.22
N GLN A 118 -16.48 7.43 -17.24
CA GLN A 118 -17.30 6.84 -16.17
C GLN A 118 -16.51 5.87 -15.30
N CYS A 119 -15.39 5.36 -15.81
CA CYS A 119 -14.52 4.42 -15.12
C CYS A 119 -13.62 5.14 -14.13
N GLY A 120 -13.59 4.68 -12.89
CA GLY A 120 -12.68 5.14 -11.85
C GLY A 120 -12.00 3.98 -11.14
N TYR A 121 -10.82 4.21 -10.60
CA TYR A 121 -10.14 3.24 -9.77
C TYR A 121 -9.34 3.93 -8.67
N SER A 122 -9.17 3.24 -7.55
CA SER A 122 -8.33 3.66 -6.44
C SER A 122 -7.70 2.44 -5.76
N LEU A 123 -6.45 2.58 -5.34
CA LEU A 123 -5.71 1.56 -4.63
C LEU A 123 -5.39 2.08 -3.23
N TYR A 124 -5.73 1.31 -2.22
CA TYR A 124 -5.55 1.62 -0.80
C TYR A 124 -4.70 0.57 -0.13
N SER A 125 -3.85 0.97 0.83
CA SER A 125 -3.21 0.07 1.79
C SER A 125 -4.19 -0.36 2.89
N GLU A 126 -3.79 -1.32 3.76
CA GLU A 126 -4.58 -1.74 4.94
C GLU A 126 -4.97 -0.56 5.84
N GLU A 127 -4.16 0.48 5.92
CA GLU A 127 -4.43 1.68 6.69
C GLU A 127 -5.37 2.67 5.98
N ASN A 128 -6.02 2.27 4.86
CA ASN A 128 -6.84 3.14 4.02
C ASN A 128 -6.13 4.41 3.52
N VAL A 129 -4.81 4.39 3.49
CA VAL A 129 -4.04 5.43 2.86
C VAL A 129 -4.11 5.18 1.36
N ALA A 130 -4.77 6.07 0.63
CA ALA A 130 -4.76 6.02 -0.82
C ALA A 130 -3.31 6.11 -1.29
N ILE A 131 -2.81 5.05 -1.88
CA ILE A 131 -1.63 5.16 -2.72
C ILE A 131 -2.11 6.07 -3.84
N GLU A 132 -1.39 7.14 -4.16
CA GLU A 132 -1.80 8.19 -5.13
C GLU A 132 -2.04 7.65 -6.56
N ILE A 133 -2.83 6.59 -6.68
CA ILE A 133 -3.24 5.97 -7.92
C ILE A 133 -4.76 6.14 -7.99
N GLU A 134 -5.17 7.39 -8.13
CA GLU A 134 -6.54 7.70 -8.52
C GLU A 134 -6.57 7.99 -10.01
N GLY A 135 -7.36 7.23 -10.73
CA GLY A 135 -7.63 7.47 -12.13
C GLY A 135 -9.13 7.44 -12.38
N GLY A 136 -9.57 8.32 -13.20
CA GLY A 136 -10.95 8.40 -13.62
C GLY A 136 -11.32 9.81 -14.05
N PHE A 137 -12.15 9.91 -15.09
CA PHE A 137 -12.81 11.13 -15.52
C PHE A 137 -11.99 12.16 -16.29
N VAL A 138 -10.85 11.87 -16.87
CA VAL A 138 -10.14 12.82 -17.72
C VAL A 138 -9.85 12.22 -19.09
N ASN A 139 -10.33 12.91 -20.08
CA ASN A 139 -10.14 12.80 -21.50
C ASN A 139 -8.69 12.54 -21.92
N PRO A 140 -8.44 11.86 -23.00
CA PRO A 140 -7.97 10.49 -23.12
C PRO A 140 -6.64 10.32 -22.37
N ILE A 141 -6.62 9.53 -21.33
CA ILE A 141 -5.35 9.00 -20.82
C ILE A 141 -4.74 8.22 -21.99
N PRO A 142 -3.53 8.59 -22.44
CA PRO A 142 -2.82 7.78 -23.42
C PRO A 142 -2.78 6.33 -22.89
N PRO A 143 -2.94 5.30 -23.72
CA PRO A 143 -3.01 3.91 -23.28
C PRO A 143 -1.74 3.39 -22.61
N PHE A 144 -0.82 4.26 -22.20
CA PHE A 144 0.51 3.94 -21.71
C PHE A 144 0.94 4.72 -20.45
N VAL A 145 0.04 5.36 -19.73
CA VAL A 145 0.43 5.96 -18.44
C VAL A 145 0.44 4.84 -17.41
N ILE A 146 1.62 4.40 -17.04
CA ILE A 146 1.85 3.62 -15.82
C ILE A 146 1.96 4.65 -14.71
N LEU A 147 0.99 4.69 -13.81
CA LEU A 147 1.08 5.44 -12.58
C LEU A 147 1.83 4.55 -11.59
N TYR A 148 2.89 5.07 -10.98
CA TYR A 148 3.63 4.38 -9.95
C TYR A 148 3.31 5.00 -8.60
N GLY A 149 3.01 4.17 -7.63
CA GLY A 149 2.87 4.53 -6.22
C GLY A 149 3.79 3.68 -5.35
N GLU A 150 4.25 4.25 -4.24
CA GLU A 150 4.94 3.48 -3.21
C GLU A 150 3.89 2.66 -2.45
N PRO A 151 4.09 1.35 -2.24
CA PRO A 151 3.20 0.57 -1.39
C PRO A 151 3.33 1.09 0.05
N GLY A 152 2.27 1.71 0.57
CA GLY A 152 2.19 2.15 1.95
C GLY A 152 1.84 0.98 2.86
N CYS A 153 2.79 0.14 3.19
CA CYS A 153 2.64 -0.78 4.31
C CYS A 153 3.16 -0.08 5.55
N GLY A 154 2.40 -0.13 6.65
CA GLY A 154 2.82 0.41 7.93
C GLY A 154 4.04 -0.32 8.49
N ASP A 155 4.55 0.17 9.58
CA ASP A 155 5.51 -0.52 10.42
C ASP A 155 4.77 -1.52 11.35
N ASN A 156 5.49 -2.22 12.19
CA ASN A 156 4.90 -3.15 13.17
C ASN A 156 4.37 -2.44 14.43
N CYS A 157 4.26 -1.13 14.44
CA CYS A 157 3.72 -0.38 15.56
C CYS A 157 2.19 -0.50 15.63
N ILE A 158 1.70 -0.87 16.79
CA ILE A 158 0.26 -1.06 17.06
C ILE A 158 -0.27 0.21 17.71
N GLU A 159 -1.24 0.86 17.07
CA GLU A 159 -1.90 2.02 17.67
C GLU A 159 -2.58 1.68 19.00
N LYS A 160 -2.53 2.62 19.96
CA LYS A 160 -3.30 2.55 21.21
C LYS A 160 -4.76 2.82 20.93
N THR A 161 -5.59 1.82 21.18
CA THR A 161 -7.04 1.94 21.17
C THR A 161 -7.56 1.87 22.60
N TYR A 162 -8.19 2.95 23.06
CA TYR A 162 -8.62 3.11 24.44
C TYR A 162 -10.03 2.62 24.67
N GLY A 163 -10.26 1.89 25.79
CA GLY A 163 -11.57 1.43 26.18
C GLY A 163 -11.54 0.51 27.40
N CYS A 164 -12.65 -0.17 27.67
CA CYS A 164 -12.73 -1.10 28.76
C CYS A 164 -12.37 -2.52 28.30
N ILE A 165 -11.27 -3.05 28.82
CA ILE A 165 -10.77 -4.41 28.55
C ILE A 165 -11.27 -5.45 29.57
N ASP A 166 -12.12 -5.06 30.57
CA ASP A 166 -12.73 -5.97 31.53
C ASP A 166 -13.95 -6.67 30.91
N GLU A 167 -13.81 -7.94 30.58
CA GLU A 167 -14.85 -8.77 29.96
C GLU A 167 -16.15 -8.86 30.80
N THR A 168 -16.09 -8.53 32.08
CA THR A 168 -17.26 -8.53 32.96
C THR A 168 -17.99 -7.20 33.03
N ALA A 169 -17.41 -6.15 32.46
CA ALA A 169 -17.98 -4.81 32.43
C ALA A 169 -19.03 -4.65 31.33
N LEU A 170 -20.07 -3.84 31.60
CA LEU A 170 -21.14 -3.54 30.63
C LEU A 170 -20.64 -2.75 29.38
N ASN A 171 -19.52 -2.07 29.51
CA ASN A 171 -18.88 -1.29 28.45
C ASN A 171 -17.60 -1.94 27.90
N TYR A 172 -17.47 -3.26 28.09
CA TYR A 172 -16.39 -4.04 27.48
C TYR A 172 -16.33 -3.84 25.97
N ASN A 173 -15.12 -3.71 25.45
CA ASN A 173 -14.85 -3.63 24.03
C ASN A 173 -13.61 -4.47 23.71
N ASP A 174 -13.77 -5.54 22.93
CA ASP A 174 -12.72 -6.46 22.52
C ASP A 174 -11.73 -5.90 21.49
N SER A 175 -12.07 -4.74 20.89
CA SER A 175 -11.23 -4.08 19.89
C SER A 175 -10.25 -3.07 20.48
N VAL A 176 -10.15 -2.97 21.81
CA VAL A 176 -9.22 -2.04 22.49
C VAL A 176 -8.05 -2.78 23.12
N ASN A 177 -6.91 -2.09 23.22
CA ASN A 177 -5.67 -2.66 23.76
C ASN A 177 -5.08 -1.87 24.94
N THR A 178 -5.76 -0.80 25.42
CA THR A 178 -5.39 0.03 26.59
C THR A 178 -6.60 0.53 27.36
#